data_9215d00e61d2c23e962efd088206a0a4
#
_entry.id   9215d00e61d2c23e962efd088206a0a4
#
_cell.length_a   1.000
_cell.length_b   1.000
_cell.length_c   1.000
_cell.angle_alpha   90.00
_cell.angle_beta   90.00
_cell.angle_gamma   90.00
#
_symmetry.space_group_name_H-M   'P 1'
#
loop_
_entity.id
_entity.type
_entity.pdbx_description
1 polymer ?
#
loop_
_entity_poly.entity_id
_entity_poly.type
_entity_poly.pdbx_seq_one_letter_code
_entity_poly.pdbx_strand_id
1 'polypeptide(L)'
;VEKAVEILRLKGAKGNAKRADRSTSEGLVAARELPGQVTIIELACETDFVAKNDRFIALADKIADAAAAAGAESAEAALAATVDAGTVEQLIGDEAAIIGEKVELRRVRTLKGDNFAVYLHKTSKDLPPQIGVVVAYSGDDAETARSIAQHISFANPSYLSREDVPAADVEKEREIVTAISREEGKPEAALPKIVEGRVGAYFKQVALLDQDYAKDNKLSVAQVTKDAGLTVTDFARFKVGA
;
A
#
# COMPACT_ATOMS: atom_id res chain seq x y z
N VAL A 1 21.29 28.30 24.46
CA VAL A 1 20.23 27.67 23.68
C VAL A 1 20.76 26.44 22.95
N GLU A 2 21.85 26.53 22.16
CA GLU A 2 22.39 25.43 21.33
C GLU A 2 22.74 24.16 22.16
N LYS A 3 23.42 24.33 23.30
CA LYS A 3 23.78 23.21 24.18
C LYS A 3 22.55 22.50 24.79
N ALA A 4 21.46 23.23 25.02
CA ALA A 4 20.20 22.64 25.48
C ALA A 4 19.52 21.82 24.38
N VAL A 5 19.52 22.30 23.14
CA VAL A 5 19.01 21.59 21.96
C VAL A 5 19.81 20.30 21.72
N GLU A 6 21.13 20.36 21.82
CA GLU A 6 22.01 19.18 21.70
C GLU A 6 21.70 18.12 22.77
N ILE A 7 21.56 18.53 24.04
CA ILE A 7 21.20 17.63 25.14
C ILE A 7 19.82 16.99 24.90
N LEU A 8 18.84 17.75 24.42
CA LEU A 8 17.51 17.24 24.11
C LEU A 8 17.54 16.23 22.96
N ARG A 9 18.30 16.49 21.90
CA ARG A 9 18.49 15.55 20.78
C ARG A 9 19.15 14.25 21.24
N LEU A 10 20.20 14.33 22.05
CA LEU A 10 20.87 13.15 22.61
C LEU A 10 19.94 12.32 23.50
N LYS A 11 19.09 12.96 24.31
CA LYS A 11 18.07 12.28 25.13
C LYS A 11 17.00 11.65 24.26
N GLY A 12 16.55 12.34 23.21
CA GLY A 12 15.60 11.84 22.23
C GLY A 12 16.12 10.60 21.50
N ALA A 13 17.34 10.66 20.99
CA ALA A 13 17.99 9.53 20.32
C ALA A 13 18.11 8.28 21.24
N LYS A 14 18.49 8.47 22.53
CA LYS A 14 18.49 7.37 23.51
C LYS A 14 17.09 6.81 23.78
N GLY A 15 16.07 7.66 23.80
CA GLY A 15 14.67 7.24 23.94
C GLY A 15 14.21 6.43 22.75
N ASN A 16 14.51 6.87 21.52
CA ASN A 16 14.19 6.17 20.30
C ASN A 16 14.88 4.80 20.22
N ALA A 17 16.17 4.73 20.58
CA ALA A 17 16.89 3.46 20.62
C ALA A 17 16.25 2.44 21.59
N LYS A 18 15.75 2.87 22.74
CA LYS A 18 15.03 2.01 23.67
C LYS A 18 13.66 1.51 23.16
N ARG A 19 13.08 2.21 22.19
CA ARG A 19 11.80 1.87 21.57
C ARG A 19 11.96 1.11 20.25
N ALA A 20 13.19 0.90 19.78
CA ALA A 20 13.45 0.29 18.47
C ALA A 20 12.77 -1.08 18.27
N ASP A 21 12.71 -1.88 19.34
CA ASP A 21 12.13 -3.24 19.31
C ASP A 21 10.60 -3.28 19.53
N ARG A 22 9.95 -2.11 19.73
CA ARG A 22 8.50 -2.07 19.90
C ARG A 22 7.78 -2.27 18.59
N SER A 23 6.64 -2.93 18.63
CA SER A 23 5.78 -3.10 17.44
C SER A 23 4.99 -1.82 17.15
N THR A 24 4.79 -1.53 15.86
CA THR A 24 4.00 -0.42 15.35
C THR A 24 2.86 -0.99 14.51
N SER A 25 1.71 -1.22 15.12
CA SER A 25 0.53 -1.80 14.46
C SER A 25 -0.50 -0.77 14.02
N GLU A 26 -0.38 0.47 14.51
CA GLU A 26 -1.24 1.60 14.19
C GLU A 26 -0.53 2.60 13.29
N GLY A 27 -1.24 3.63 12.84
CA GLY A 27 -0.67 4.65 11.96
C GLY A 27 -1.67 5.17 10.94
N LEU A 28 -1.16 5.65 9.80
CA LEU A 28 -1.97 6.14 8.70
C LEU A 28 -1.31 5.91 7.33
N VAL A 29 -2.12 6.00 6.29
CA VAL A 29 -1.68 6.07 4.91
C VAL A 29 -1.96 7.48 4.39
N ALA A 30 -0.97 8.09 3.75
CA ALA A 30 -1.10 9.37 3.07
C ALA A 30 -0.61 9.26 1.61
N ALA A 31 -1.14 10.13 0.75
CA ALA A 31 -0.71 10.20 -0.64
C ALA A 31 -0.54 11.65 -1.06
N ARG A 32 0.43 11.88 -1.95
CA ARG A 32 0.70 13.19 -2.54
C ARG A 32 0.82 13.09 -4.04
N GLU A 33 -0.02 13.84 -4.74
CA GLU A 33 -0.02 13.93 -6.19
C GLU A 33 0.81 15.13 -6.65
N LEU A 34 1.69 14.90 -7.61
CA LEU A 34 2.43 15.89 -8.37
C LEU A 34 2.23 15.62 -9.86
N PRO A 35 2.52 16.59 -10.74
CA PRO A 35 2.39 16.37 -12.19
C PRO A 35 3.15 15.11 -12.64
N GLY A 36 2.42 14.14 -13.22
CA GLY A 36 2.96 12.88 -13.74
C GLY A 36 3.32 11.82 -12.70
N GLN A 37 3.03 12.04 -11.42
CA GLN A 37 3.31 11.04 -10.37
C GLN A 37 2.42 11.17 -9.13
N VAL A 38 2.23 10.06 -8.43
CA VAL A 38 1.65 10.03 -7.07
C VAL A 38 2.54 9.21 -6.16
N THR A 39 2.87 9.76 -5.01
CA THR A 39 3.58 9.07 -3.94
C THR A 39 2.61 8.70 -2.84
N ILE A 40 2.61 7.44 -2.42
CA ILE A 40 1.86 6.90 -1.28
C ILE A 40 2.83 6.44 -0.19
N ILE A 41 2.49 6.75 1.06
CA ILE A 41 3.29 6.39 2.23
C ILE A 41 2.44 5.70 3.29
N GLU A 42 3.06 4.82 4.08
CA GLU A 42 2.54 4.33 5.36
C GLU A 42 3.45 4.80 6.48
N LEU A 43 2.90 5.63 7.36
CA LEU A 43 3.56 6.04 8.60
C LEU A 43 2.92 5.30 9.77
N ALA A 44 3.71 4.51 10.50
CA ALA A 44 3.27 3.64 11.57
C ALA A 44 3.67 4.17 12.95
N CYS A 45 2.84 3.90 13.95
CA CYS A 45 3.06 4.20 15.37
C CYS A 45 2.55 3.05 16.26
N GLU A 46 2.74 3.16 17.58
CA GLU A 46 2.39 2.09 18.51
C GLU A 46 0.88 2.04 18.81
N THR A 47 0.22 3.21 18.94
CA THR A 47 -1.18 3.31 19.40
C THR A 47 -2.07 4.11 18.46
N ASP A 48 -3.38 3.81 18.52
CA ASP A 48 -4.42 4.59 17.83
C ASP A 48 -4.55 6.03 18.36
N PHE A 49 -4.19 6.26 19.63
CA PHE A 49 -4.16 7.60 20.23
C PHE A 49 -3.17 8.51 19.51
N VAL A 50 -2.00 7.99 19.14
CA VAL A 50 -1.00 8.73 18.36
C VAL A 50 -1.45 8.84 16.92
N ALA A 51 -1.97 7.77 16.31
CA ALA A 51 -2.42 7.78 14.92
C ALA A 51 -3.45 8.88 14.61
N LYS A 52 -4.34 9.20 15.55
CA LYS A 52 -5.36 10.27 15.40
C LYS A 52 -4.92 11.65 15.89
N ASN A 53 -3.70 11.80 16.39
CA ASN A 53 -3.17 13.06 16.86
C ASN A 53 -2.80 13.97 15.68
N ASP A 54 -3.24 15.23 15.71
CA ASP A 54 -2.98 16.22 14.65
C ASP A 54 -1.49 16.40 14.35
N ARG A 55 -0.63 16.28 15.37
CA ARG A 55 0.82 16.35 15.18
C ARG A 55 1.37 15.19 14.37
N PHE A 56 0.87 13.98 14.59
CA PHE A 56 1.25 12.79 13.83
C PHE A 56 0.73 12.87 12.39
N ILE A 57 -0.49 13.36 12.19
CA ILE A 57 -1.08 13.58 10.87
C ILE A 57 -0.26 14.64 10.10
N ALA A 58 0.08 15.76 10.73
CA ALA A 58 0.91 16.80 10.12
C ALA A 58 2.33 16.30 9.78
N LEU A 59 2.90 15.42 10.61
CA LEU A 59 4.16 14.75 10.31
C LEU A 59 4.06 13.91 9.04
N ALA A 60 3.01 13.11 8.91
CA ALA A 60 2.78 12.28 7.73
C ALA A 60 2.63 13.12 6.46
N ASP A 61 1.92 14.26 6.53
CA ASP A 61 1.78 15.19 5.40
C ASP A 61 3.13 15.74 4.95
N LYS A 62 3.98 16.20 5.88
CA LYS A 62 5.34 16.67 5.56
C LYS A 62 6.21 15.58 4.93
N ILE A 63 6.12 14.34 5.44
CA ILE A 63 6.86 13.20 4.89
C ILE A 63 6.37 12.89 3.48
N ALA A 64 5.05 12.89 3.25
CA ALA A 64 4.47 12.64 1.93
C ALA A 64 4.92 13.71 0.92
N ASP A 65 4.95 14.99 1.32
CA ASP A 65 5.44 16.09 0.50
C ASP A 65 6.92 15.91 0.13
N ALA A 66 7.78 15.60 1.10
CA ALA A 66 9.20 15.41 0.88
C ALA A 66 9.48 14.16 0.02
N ALA A 67 8.79 13.05 0.28
CA ALA A 67 8.91 11.82 -0.50
C ALA A 67 8.46 12.03 -1.95
N ALA A 68 7.37 12.76 -2.18
CA ALA A 68 6.88 13.08 -3.51
C ALA A 68 7.84 14.01 -4.26
N ALA A 69 8.35 15.06 -3.61
CA ALA A 69 9.31 15.97 -4.19
C ALA A 69 10.63 15.28 -4.60
N ALA A 70 11.03 14.25 -3.83
CA ALA A 70 12.20 13.43 -4.13
C ALA A 70 11.90 12.31 -5.15
N GLY A 71 10.64 12.07 -5.51
CA GLY A 71 10.24 10.92 -6.32
C GLY A 71 10.64 9.58 -5.69
N ALA A 72 10.55 9.47 -4.37
CA ALA A 72 11.02 8.31 -3.63
C ALA A 72 10.23 7.05 -3.97
N GLU A 73 10.91 5.98 -4.34
CA GLU A 73 10.31 4.68 -4.70
C GLU A 73 10.41 3.65 -3.56
N SER A 74 11.04 4.02 -2.44
CA SER A 74 11.19 3.18 -1.26
C SER A 74 11.21 4.00 0.02
N ALA A 75 10.97 3.35 1.17
CA ALA A 75 11.08 3.99 2.48
C ALA A 75 12.49 4.52 2.73
N GLU A 76 13.53 3.77 2.34
CA GLU A 76 14.94 4.18 2.47
C GLU A 76 15.21 5.47 1.70
N ALA A 77 14.80 5.55 0.43
CA ALA A 77 14.96 6.76 -0.39
C ALA A 77 14.20 7.96 0.22
N ALA A 78 13.00 7.74 0.74
CA ALA A 78 12.21 8.78 1.39
C ALA A 78 12.84 9.26 2.70
N LEU A 79 13.41 8.38 3.51
CA LEU A 79 14.12 8.75 4.75
C LEU A 79 15.30 9.68 4.50
N ALA A 80 15.99 9.50 3.37
CA ALA A 80 17.11 10.36 2.95
C ALA A 80 16.66 11.68 2.30
N ALA A 81 15.37 11.83 1.96
CA ALA A 81 14.85 13.03 1.32
C ALA A 81 14.98 14.26 2.24
N THR A 82 15.25 15.42 1.63
CA THR A 82 15.37 16.70 2.34
C THR A 82 13.99 17.20 2.76
N VAL A 83 13.89 17.62 4.01
CA VAL A 83 12.70 18.29 4.56
C VAL A 83 13.17 19.37 5.56
N ASP A 84 12.64 20.59 5.44
CA ASP A 84 13.07 21.73 6.25
C ASP A 84 14.63 21.90 6.20
N ALA A 85 15.29 21.82 7.35
CA ALA A 85 16.76 21.96 7.47
C ALA A 85 17.49 20.61 7.66
N GLY A 86 16.81 19.47 7.41
CA GLY A 86 17.35 18.13 7.65
C GLY A 86 16.82 17.09 6.69
N THR A 87 16.78 15.85 7.15
CA THR A 87 16.20 14.72 6.42
C THR A 87 14.90 14.25 7.06
N VAL A 88 14.10 13.50 6.30
CA VAL A 88 12.88 12.86 6.81
C VAL A 88 13.20 11.94 8.00
N GLU A 89 14.33 11.21 7.96
CA GLU A 89 14.77 10.37 9.10
C GLU A 89 14.98 11.20 10.37
N GLN A 90 15.65 12.35 10.26
CA GLN A 90 15.86 13.25 11.39
C GLN A 90 14.55 13.83 11.90
N LEU A 91 13.64 14.23 11.02
CA LEU A 91 12.31 14.73 11.37
C LEU A 91 11.52 13.67 12.14
N ILE A 92 11.48 12.43 11.67
CA ILE A 92 10.81 11.32 12.36
C ILE A 92 11.43 11.09 13.75
N GLY A 93 12.75 11.11 13.84
CA GLY A 93 13.46 10.92 15.10
C GLY A 93 13.13 12.01 16.14
N ASP A 94 13.12 13.27 15.72
CA ASP A 94 12.79 14.41 16.57
C ASP A 94 11.32 14.37 17.03
N GLU A 95 10.38 14.04 16.13
CA GLU A 95 8.96 13.92 16.43
C GLU A 95 8.65 12.70 17.32
N ALA A 96 9.25 11.54 17.06
CA ALA A 96 9.12 10.35 17.89
C ALA A 96 9.58 10.59 19.33
N ALA A 97 10.63 11.41 19.53
CA ALA A 97 11.11 11.79 20.86
C ALA A 97 10.09 12.63 21.63
N ILE A 98 9.34 13.50 20.95
CA ILE A 98 8.30 14.35 21.53
C ILE A 98 7.02 13.55 21.79
N ILE A 99 6.61 12.72 20.82
CA ILE A 99 5.41 11.87 20.91
C ILE A 99 5.60 10.80 22.01
N GLY A 100 6.81 10.28 22.17
CA GLY A 100 7.12 9.25 23.18
C GLY A 100 6.83 7.82 22.72
N GLU A 101 6.49 7.62 21.45
CA GLU A 101 6.28 6.33 20.81
C GLU A 101 7.31 6.07 19.70
N LYS A 102 7.43 4.81 19.29
CA LYS A 102 8.12 4.46 18.05
C LYS A 102 7.29 4.95 16.87
N VAL A 103 7.92 5.68 15.96
CA VAL A 103 7.34 6.10 14.69
C VAL A 103 8.21 5.54 13.57
N GLU A 104 7.61 4.95 12.56
CA GLU A 104 8.30 4.26 11.48
C GLU A 104 7.67 4.59 10.11
N LEU A 105 8.48 5.09 9.18
CA LEU A 105 8.09 5.16 7.78
C LEU A 105 8.26 3.76 7.18
N ARG A 106 7.17 3.00 7.10
CA ARG A 106 7.20 1.57 6.78
C ARG A 106 7.28 1.30 5.29
N ARG A 107 6.46 2.00 4.52
CA ARG A 107 6.36 1.80 3.08
C ARG A 107 6.22 3.13 2.35
N VAL A 108 6.86 3.19 1.21
CA VAL A 108 6.74 4.31 0.27
C VAL A 108 6.76 3.73 -1.14
N ARG A 109 5.92 4.26 -2.00
CA ARG A 109 5.94 3.96 -3.43
C ARG A 109 5.49 5.17 -4.23
N THR A 110 6.20 5.46 -5.31
CA THR A 110 5.82 6.48 -6.28
C THR A 110 5.41 5.79 -7.59
N LEU A 111 4.18 6.07 -8.02
CA LEU A 111 3.67 5.65 -9.32
C LEU A 111 3.79 6.81 -10.30
N LYS A 112 4.18 6.49 -11.53
CA LYS A 112 4.27 7.43 -12.66
C LYS A 112 3.21 7.09 -13.69
N GLY A 113 2.63 8.10 -14.33
CA GLY A 113 1.59 7.88 -15.34
C GLY A 113 0.92 9.16 -15.81
N ASP A 114 -0.08 9.00 -16.67
CA ASP A 114 -0.83 10.11 -17.25
C ASP A 114 -1.91 10.61 -16.28
N ASN A 115 -2.67 9.68 -15.71
CA ASN A 115 -3.77 9.95 -14.78
C ASN A 115 -3.68 9.05 -13.56
N PHE A 116 -4.23 9.54 -12.44
CA PHE A 116 -4.26 8.81 -11.18
C PHE A 116 -5.63 8.85 -10.53
N ALA A 117 -6.01 7.72 -9.90
CA ALA A 117 -7.11 7.66 -8.97
C ALA A 117 -6.57 7.33 -7.58
N VAL A 118 -6.78 8.23 -6.64
CA VAL A 118 -6.38 8.05 -5.24
C VAL A 118 -7.62 7.78 -4.40
N TYR A 119 -7.60 6.71 -3.61
CA TYR A 119 -8.64 6.37 -2.67
C TYR A 119 -8.04 6.10 -1.29
N LEU A 120 -8.42 6.95 -0.34
CA LEU A 120 -8.03 6.84 1.07
C LEU A 120 -9.25 6.44 1.90
N HIS A 121 -9.17 5.28 2.56
CA HIS A 121 -10.26 4.69 3.32
C HIS A 121 -10.02 4.75 4.82
N LYS A 122 -11.00 5.31 5.54
CA LYS A 122 -11.05 5.31 7.00
C LYS A 122 -11.82 4.08 7.48
N THR A 123 -11.20 3.26 8.33
CA THR A 123 -11.87 2.11 8.96
C THR A 123 -12.70 2.50 10.16
N SER A 124 -12.46 3.69 10.73
CA SER A 124 -13.23 4.32 11.81
C SER A 124 -13.36 5.82 11.55
N LYS A 125 -14.42 6.43 12.09
CA LYS A 125 -14.68 7.88 11.96
C LYS A 125 -13.58 8.72 12.62
N ASP A 126 -13.00 8.23 13.69
CA ASP A 126 -12.02 8.96 14.51
C ASP A 126 -10.56 8.75 14.08
N LEU A 127 -10.32 7.79 13.18
CA LEU A 127 -8.99 7.50 12.67
C LEU A 127 -8.72 8.21 11.34
N PRO A 128 -7.45 8.57 11.05
CA PRO A 128 -7.04 8.95 9.71
C PRO A 128 -7.17 7.73 8.75
N PRO A 129 -6.94 7.90 7.44
CA PRO A 129 -7.01 6.78 6.51
C PRO A 129 -6.09 5.62 6.90
N GLN A 130 -6.64 4.41 6.99
CA GLN A 130 -5.92 3.19 7.35
C GLN A 130 -5.59 2.34 6.12
N ILE A 131 -6.29 2.57 5.01
CA ILE A 131 -6.02 1.93 3.73
C ILE A 131 -5.90 3.03 2.68
N GLY A 132 -4.85 2.96 1.87
CA GLY A 132 -4.67 3.85 0.73
C GLY A 132 -4.44 3.04 -0.53
N VAL A 133 -5.03 3.50 -1.63
CA VAL A 133 -4.87 2.94 -2.96
C VAL A 133 -4.57 4.06 -3.94
N VAL A 134 -3.59 3.82 -4.78
CA VAL A 134 -3.29 4.64 -5.96
C VAL A 134 -3.39 3.74 -7.19
N VAL A 135 -4.13 4.19 -8.20
CA VAL A 135 -4.21 3.54 -9.51
C VAL A 135 -3.66 4.52 -10.55
N ALA A 136 -2.64 4.11 -11.28
CA ALA A 136 -2.15 4.82 -12.45
C ALA A 136 -2.88 4.25 -13.70
N TYR A 137 -3.41 5.13 -14.54
CA TYR A 137 -4.18 4.71 -15.72
C TYR A 137 -4.08 5.72 -16.86
N SER A 138 -4.41 5.26 -18.06
CA SER A 138 -4.70 6.09 -19.23
C SER A 138 -6.17 5.97 -19.61
N GLY A 139 -6.71 7.01 -20.24
CA GLY A 139 -8.13 7.17 -20.56
C GLY A 139 -8.79 8.27 -19.74
N ASP A 140 -10.07 8.58 -20.01
CA ASP A 140 -10.72 9.80 -19.50
C ASP A 140 -11.80 9.54 -18.43
N ASP A 141 -12.15 8.27 -18.13
CA ASP A 141 -13.18 7.93 -17.15
C ASP A 141 -12.61 7.86 -15.71
N ALA A 142 -12.45 9.02 -15.09
CA ALA A 142 -11.97 9.15 -13.74
C ALA A 142 -12.91 8.50 -12.68
N GLU A 143 -14.21 8.44 -12.95
CA GLU A 143 -15.19 7.83 -12.04
C GLU A 143 -14.98 6.31 -11.98
N THR A 144 -14.84 5.66 -13.13
CA THR A 144 -14.52 4.23 -13.19
C THR A 144 -13.14 3.95 -12.58
N ALA A 145 -12.13 4.76 -12.87
CA ALA A 145 -10.80 4.61 -12.25
C ALA A 145 -10.86 4.68 -10.71
N ARG A 146 -11.62 5.63 -10.16
CA ARG A 146 -11.86 5.73 -8.70
C ARG A 146 -12.60 4.50 -8.16
N SER A 147 -13.56 3.99 -8.91
CA SER A 147 -14.30 2.77 -8.54
C SER A 147 -13.40 1.54 -8.51
N ILE A 148 -12.41 1.45 -9.40
CA ILE A 148 -11.38 0.41 -9.40
C ILE A 148 -10.47 0.56 -8.17
N ALA A 149 -10.07 1.78 -7.80
CA ALA A 149 -9.31 2.01 -6.57
C ALA A 149 -10.09 1.56 -5.32
N GLN A 150 -11.39 1.79 -5.26
CA GLN A 150 -12.27 1.26 -4.21
C GLN A 150 -12.31 -0.27 -4.21
N HIS A 151 -12.43 -0.90 -5.39
CA HIS A 151 -12.36 -2.36 -5.54
C HIS A 151 -11.02 -2.90 -4.99
N ILE A 152 -9.88 -2.32 -5.37
CA ILE A 152 -8.56 -2.73 -4.91
C ILE A 152 -8.45 -2.62 -3.38
N SER A 153 -9.03 -1.59 -2.76
CA SER A 153 -8.97 -1.41 -1.30
C SER A 153 -9.57 -2.60 -0.55
N PHE A 154 -10.61 -3.20 -1.11
CA PHE A 154 -11.35 -4.34 -0.56
C PHE A 154 -10.75 -5.68 -1.01
N ALA A 155 -10.58 -5.87 -2.33
CA ALA A 155 -10.21 -7.15 -2.93
C ALA A 155 -8.73 -7.53 -2.75
N ASN A 156 -7.87 -6.56 -2.42
CA ASN A 156 -6.45 -6.75 -2.13
C ASN A 156 -5.70 -7.62 -3.16
N PRO A 157 -5.75 -7.28 -4.47
CA PRO A 157 -4.97 -8.00 -5.46
C PRO A 157 -3.47 -7.80 -5.22
N SER A 158 -2.68 -8.81 -5.55
CA SER A 158 -1.22 -8.77 -5.44
C SER A 158 -0.53 -8.35 -6.74
N TYR A 159 -1.19 -8.58 -7.88
CA TYR A 159 -0.67 -8.36 -9.22
C TYR A 159 -1.68 -7.63 -10.09
N LEU A 160 -1.22 -6.92 -11.11
CA LEU A 160 -2.10 -6.25 -12.06
C LEU A 160 -2.79 -7.28 -12.98
N SER A 161 -2.02 -8.20 -13.56
CA SER A 161 -2.50 -9.19 -14.52
C SER A 161 -1.96 -10.59 -14.19
N ARG A 162 -2.44 -11.62 -14.89
CA ARG A 162 -1.92 -13.00 -14.78
C ARG A 162 -0.46 -13.11 -15.14
N GLU A 163 -0.05 -12.34 -16.14
CA GLU A 163 1.30 -12.32 -16.69
C GLU A 163 2.33 -11.81 -15.67
N ASP A 164 1.87 -11.02 -14.69
CA ASP A 164 2.71 -10.48 -13.61
C ASP A 164 2.92 -11.50 -12.47
N VAL A 165 2.10 -12.56 -12.42
CA VAL A 165 2.25 -13.61 -11.39
C VAL A 165 3.48 -14.45 -11.71
N PRO A 166 4.45 -14.59 -10.78
CA PRO A 166 5.63 -15.40 -11.00
C PRO A 166 5.28 -16.84 -11.39
N ALA A 167 5.89 -17.35 -12.46
CA ALA A 167 5.62 -18.70 -12.95
C ALA A 167 5.84 -19.78 -11.87
N ALA A 168 6.81 -19.57 -10.97
CA ALA A 168 7.08 -20.46 -9.85
C ALA A 168 5.91 -20.51 -8.85
N ASP A 169 5.22 -19.38 -8.60
CA ASP A 169 4.06 -19.32 -7.71
C ASP A 169 2.85 -20.03 -8.34
N VAL A 170 2.65 -19.85 -9.64
CA VAL A 170 1.60 -20.55 -10.40
C VAL A 170 1.83 -22.05 -10.37
N GLU A 171 3.07 -22.51 -10.58
CA GLU A 171 3.41 -23.95 -10.56
C GLU A 171 3.25 -24.54 -9.16
N LYS A 172 3.69 -23.84 -8.14
CA LYS A 172 3.47 -24.24 -6.75
C LYS A 172 1.99 -24.36 -6.40
N GLU A 173 1.17 -23.41 -6.84
CA GLU A 173 -0.29 -23.51 -6.67
C GLU A 173 -0.86 -24.71 -7.42
N ARG A 174 -0.39 -24.98 -8.64
CA ARG A 174 -0.78 -26.16 -9.43
C ARG A 174 -0.48 -27.47 -8.70
N GLU A 175 0.69 -27.60 -8.10
CA GLU A 175 1.08 -28.76 -7.30
C GLU A 175 0.14 -28.93 -6.08
N ILE A 176 -0.12 -27.85 -5.36
CA ILE A 176 -0.99 -27.83 -4.17
C ILE A 176 -2.41 -28.27 -4.54
N VAL A 177 -3.03 -27.66 -5.54
CA VAL A 177 -4.41 -28.00 -5.92
C VAL A 177 -4.53 -29.40 -6.53
N THR A 178 -3.46 -29.90 -7.14
CA THR A 178 -3.39 -31.30 -7.62
C THR A 178 -3.41 -32.26 -6.44
N ALA A 179 -2.56 -32.04 -5.43
CA ALA A 179 -2.51 -32.86 -4.22
C ALA A 179 -3.87 -32.86 -3.49
N ILE A 180 -4.47 -31.68 -3.28
CA ILE A 180 -5.79 -31.53 -2.67
C ILE A 180 -6.85 -32.33 -3.45
N SER A 181 -6.85 -32.21 -4.79
CA SER A 181 -7.83 -32.88 -5.63
C SER A 181 -7.72 -34.41 -5.54
N ARG A 182 -6.51 -34.95 -5.39
CA ARG A 182 -6.29 -36.39 -5.17
C ARG A 182 -6.78 -36.84 -3.79
N GLU A 183 -6.50 -36.07 -2.74
CA GLU A 183 -6.98 -36.35 -1.40
C GLU A 183 -8.51 -36.32 -1.33
N GLU A 184 -9.16 -35.46 -2.11
CA GLU A 184 -10.63 -35.42 -2.26
C GLU A 184 -11.19 -36.60 -3.06
N GLY A 185 -10.36 -37.48 -3.55
CA GLY A 185 -10.76 -38.67 -4.33
C GLY A 185 -11.24 -38.35 -5.74
N LYS A 186 -10.79 -37.24 -6.33
CA LYS A 186 -11.12 -36.89 -7.72
C LYS A 186 -10.48 -37.88 -8.68
N PRO A 187 -11.19 -38.33 -9.76
CA PRO A 187 -10.65 -39.25 -10.73
C PRO A 187 -9.41 -38.67 -11.44
N GLU A 188 -8.35 -39.46 -11.61
CA GLU A 188 -7.11 -39.02 -12.31
C GLU A 188 -7.40 -38.46 -13.71
N ALA A 189 -8.35 -39.02 -14.45
CA ALA A 189 -8.76 -38.53 -15.77
C ALA A 189 -9.39 -37.13 -15.74
N ALA A 190 -9.97 -36.69 -14.60
CA ALA A 190 -10.59 -35.39 -14.44
C ALA A 190 -9.62 -34.34 -13.86
N LEU A 191 -8.48 -34.77 -13.29
CA LEU A 191 -7.52 -33.89 -12.63
C LEU A 191 -7.05 -32.72 -13.51
N PRO A 192 -6.67 -32.89 -14.80
CA PRO A 192 -6.19 -31.77 -15.59
C PRO A 192 -7.20 -30.61 -15.66
N LYS A 193 -8.49 -30.93 -15.88
CA LYS A 193 -9.57 -29.93 -15.95
C LYS A 193 -9.86 -29.30 -14.58
N ILE A 194 -9.85 -30.09 -13.52
CA ILE A 194 -10.10 -29.61 -12.15
C ILE A 194 -8.94 -28.67 -11.72
N VAL A 195 -7.72 -29.06 -11.98
CA VAL A 195 -6.52 -28.27 -11.64
C VAL A 195 -6.52 -26.94 -12.39
N GLU A 196 -6.79 -26.94 -13.71
CA GLU A 196 -6.89 -25.69 -14.48
C GLU A 196 -7.98 -24.78 -13.94
N GLY A 197 -9.13 -25.32 -13.54
CA GLY A 197 -10.20 -24.54 -12.93
C GLY A 197 -9.77 -23.91 -11.60
N ARG A 198 -9.05 -24.65 -10.77
CA ARG A 198 -8.52 -24.16 -9.46
C ARG A 198 -7.41 -23.14 -9.62
N VAL A 199 -6.51 -23.34 -10.57
CA VAL A 199 -5.48 -22.33 -10.93
C VAL A 199 -6.15 -21.06 -11.48
N GLY A 200 -7.21 -21.20 -12.29
CA GLY A 200 -8.03 -20.06 -12.73
C GLY A 200 -8.65 -19.28 -11.55
N ALA A 201 -9.13 -19.98 -10.51
CA ALA A 201 -9.63 -19.35 -9.30
C ALA A 201 -8.52 -18.63 -8.50
N TYR A 202 -7.32 -19.19 -8.48
CA TYR A 202 -6.15 -18.52 -7.90
C TYR A 202 -5.85 -17.18 -8.61
N PHE A 203 -5.82 -17.14 -9.96
CA PHE A 203 -5.66 -15.90 -10.69
C PHE A 203 -6.75 -14.88 -10.36
N LYS A 204 -8.02 -15.29 -10.25
CA LYS A 204 -9.12 -14.42 -9.80
C LYS A 204 -8.92 -13.88 -8.39
N GLN A 205 -8.15 -14.56 -7.56
CA GLN A 205 -7.86 -14.09 -6.21
C GLN A 205 -6.72 -13.06 -6.22
N VAL A 206 -5.65 -13.25 -6.99
CA VAL A 206 -4.42 -12.48 -6.88
C VAL A 206 -4.20 -11.44 -7.97
N ALA A 207 -4.81 -11.57 -9.15
CA ALA A 207 -4.63 -10.69 -10.31
C ALA A 207 -5.83 -9.75 -10.46
N LEU A 208 -5.60 -8.44 -10.36
CA LEU A 208 -6.65 -7.40 -10.40
C LEU A 208 -7.57 -7.56 -11.60
N LEU A 209 -7.02 -7.69 -12.79
CA LEU A 209 -7.81 -7.74 -14.03
C LEU A 209 -8.69 -8.98 -14.15
N ASP A 210 -8.33 -10.07 -13.46
CA ASP A 210 -9.10 -11.31 -13.40
C ASP A 210 -10.18 -11.32 -12.32
N GLN A 211 -10.10 -10.41 -11.34
CA GLN A 211 -11.04 -10.36 -10.23
C GLN A 211 -12.45 -10.04 -10.69
N ASP A 212 -13.45 -10.68 -10.06
CA ASP A 212 -14.82 -10.29 -10.20
C ASP A 212 -15.02 -8.89 -9.61
N TYR A 213 -15.63 -7.98 -10.36
CA TYR A 213 -15.74 -6.58 -9.96
C TYR A 213 -16.68 -6.41 -8.78
N ALA A 214 -16.26 -5.70 -7.75
CA ALA A 214 -16.99 -5.60 -6.48
C ALA A 214 -18.40 -4.99 -6.59
N LYS A 215 -18.64 -4.11 -7.58
CA LYS A 215 -19.96 -3.48 -7.80
C LYS A 215 -20.87 -4.31 -8.71
N ASP A 216 -20.31 -5.19 -9.53
CA ASP A 216 -21.03 -6.11 -10.41
C ASP A 216 -20.20 -7.36 -10.66
N ASN A 217 -20.43 -8.40 -9.88
CA ASN A 217 -19.68 -9.65 -9.92
C ASN A 217 -19.88 -10.49 -11.21
N LYS A 218 -20.74 -10.05 -12.13
CA LYS A 218 -20.89 -10.65 -13.46
C LYS A 218 -19.81 -10.18 -14.42
N LEU A 219 -19.13 -9.09 -14.10
CA LEU A 219 -18.05 -8.51 -14.89
C LEU A 219 -16.71 -8.71 -14.19
N SER A 220 -15.66 -8.97 -14.94
CA SER A 220 -14.30 -8.87 -14.44
C SER A 220 -13.84 -7.40 -14.44
N VAL A 221 -12.84 -7.09 -13.63
CA VAL A 221 -12.20 -5.76 -13.66
C VAL A 221 -11.68 -5.45 -15.07
N ALA A 222 -11.10 -6.44 -15.79
CA ALA A 222 -10.68 -6.29 -17.18
C ALA A 222 -11.83 -5.86 -18.11
N GLN A 223 -13.02 -6.43 -17.94
CA GLN A 223 -14.18 -6.05 -18.73
C GLN A 223 -14.62 -4.61 -18.42
N VAL A 224 -14.68 -4.25 -17.14
CA VAL A 224 -15.05 -2.90 -16.69
C VAL A 224 -14.09 -1.84 -17.24
N THR A 225 -12.78 -2.09 -17.17
CA THR A 225 -11.77 -1.15 -17.72
C THR A 225 -11.89 -1.02 -19.23
N LYS A 226 -12.08 -2.14 -19.94
CA LYS A 226 -12.26 -2.15 -21.40
C LYS A 226 -13.50 -1.36 -21.83
N ASP A 227 -14.63 -1.58 -21.17
CA ASP A 227 -15.90 -0.90 -21.48
C ASP A 227 -15.81 0.61 -21.21
N ALA A 228 -15.02 1.02 -20.23
CA ALA A 228 -14.75 2.43 -19.90
C ALA A 228 -13.63 3.07 -20.74
N GLY A 229 -12.99 2.32 -21.64
CA GLY A 229 -11.84 2.81 -22.41
C GLY A 229 -10.62 3.15 -21.56
N LEU A 230 -10.48 2.48 -20.41
CA LEU A 230 -9.36 2.66 -19.49
C LEU A 230 -8.31 1.58 -19.67
N THR A 231 -7.05 1.96 -19.46
CA THR A 231 -5.95 1.02 -19.26
C THR A 231 -5.30 1.30 -17.92
N VAL A 232 -5.43 0.38 -16.97
CA VAL A 232 -4.70 0.43 -15.71
C VAL A 232 -3.25 0.00 -15.99
N THR A 233 -2.29 0.87 -15.67
CA THR A 233 -0.87 0.64 -15.93
C THR A 233 -0.12 0.16 -14.70
N ASP A 234 -0.55 0.60 -13.52
CA ASP A 234 0.04 0.20 -12.25
C ASP A 234 -0.92 0.53 -11.09
N PHE A 235 -0.71 -0.07 -9.94
CA PHE A 235 -1.40 0.29 -8.71
C PHE A 235 -0.53 0.04 -7.48
N ALA A 236 -0.84 0.76 -6.40
CA ALA A 236 -0.29 0.49 -5.07
C ALA A 236 -1.43 0.44 -4.05
N ARG A 237 -1.35 -0.47 -3.11
CA ARG A 237 -2.26 -0.55 -1.97
C ARG A 237 -1.45 -0.73 -0.68
N PHE A 238 -1.64 0.20 0.24
CA PHE A 238 -1.12 0.10 1.60
C PHE A 238 -2.27 -0.02 2.59
N LYS A 239 -2.09 -0.89 3.56
CA LYS A 239 -2.96 -1.02 4.73
C LYS A 239 -2.08 -0.99 5.97
N VAL A 240 -2.42 -0.14 6.92
CA VAL A 240 -1.71 -0.02 8.19
C VAL A 240 -1.66 -1.38 8.89
N GLY A 241 -0.47 -1.75 9.34
CA GLY A 241 -0.24 -2.98 10.10
C GLY A 241 -0.27 -4.28 9.29
N ALA A 242 -0.31 -4.22 7.94
CA ALA A 242 -0.29 -5.40 7.07
C ALA A 242 1.09 -5.65 6.44
#